data_47e03b332e175884384f910e489c479c
#
_entry.id   47e03b332e175884384f910e489c479c
#
_cell.length_a   1.000
_cell.length_b   1.000
_cell.length_c   1.000
_cell.angle_alpha   90.00
_cell.angle_beta   90.00
_cell.angle_gamma   90.00
#
_symmetry.space_group_name_H-M   'P 1'
#
loop_
_entity.id
_entity.type
_entity.pdbx_description
1 polymer ?
#
loop_
_entity_poly.entity_id
_entity_poly.type
_entity_poly.pdbx_seq_one_letter_code
_entity_poly.pdbx_strand_id
1 'polypeptide(L)'
;MSVSCELREWRGAGSGSAADAEGYAWEGDAVVWRGGFEQIHVNVARFSTDDFNPFHDPGKWRRIAGNPFAGPLVLGFQCEALIENLIAHLPNHPEDEAFAAEQGLAWTHYEFTFVSPLLPGERFAARARAGRRQQAPTPSIAYRILVRTVDRPVLTGFVRRTAESLNALTLADSAFARPLSEAPDRLSRGGWFLKRKFASTGHAKNFLASALANPADWFDELEGRVNFPDLFPPALLSCALLEQAQASGHDFFKAPLVYAAHRIGVQGPAVRALRSNEPIHLLVRTPEPVADKGGWPVARLSSLALVYAGREDRLLAQAEVQLAPLAAWPPPGSD
;
A
#
# COMPACT_ATOMS: atom_id res chain seq x y z
N MET A 1 25.96 -3.64 14.66
CA MET A 1 26.25 -2.24 15.01
C MET A 1 24.92 -1.53 15.17
N SER A 2 24.64 -1.04 16.37
CA SER A 2 23.38 -0.41 16.72
C SER A 2 23.29 0.95 16.01
N VAL A 3 22.29 1.11 15.13
CA VAL A 3 21.92 2.42 14.62
C VAL A 3 21.04 3.08 15.69
N SER A 4 21.67 3.86 16.57
CA SER A 4 20.94 4.77 17.43
C SER A 4 20.37 5.87 16.54
N CYS A 5 19.08 5.78 16.27
CA CYS A 5 18.31 6.86 15.67
C CYS A 5 18.29 8.01 16.70
N GLU A 6 19.19 8.98 16.55
CA GLU A 6 19.09 10.25 17.26
C GLU A 6 17.88 10.98 16.72
N LEU A 7 16.77 10.83 17.42
CA LEU A 7 15.58 11.67 17.26
C LEU A 7 16.00 13.11 17.58
N ARG A 8 16.32 13.91 16.57
CA ARG A 8 16.49 15.34 16.73
C ARG A 8 15.17 15.91 17.25
N GLU A 9 15.16 16.36 18.51
CA GLU A 9 14.12 17.21 19.04
C GLU A 9 13.95 18.42 18.12
N TRP A 10 12.89 18.42 17.35
CA TRP A 10 12.52 19.58 16.56
C TRP A 10 11.86 20.61 17.50
N ARG A 11 12.65 21.61 17.95
CA ARG A 11 12.12 22.78 18.61
C ARG A 11 11.68 23.80 17.58
N GLY A 12 10.45 23.68 17.10
CA GLY A 12 9.78 24.72 16.34
C GLY A 12 9.28 25.82 17.27
N ALA A 13 9.90 26.99 17.21
CA ALA A 13 9.35 28.20 17.85
C ALA A 13 8.13 28.68 17.04
N GLY A 14 6.92 28.38 17.53
CA GLY A 14 5.67 28.90 17.04
C GLY A 14 4.57 28.58 18.04
N SER A 15 3.78 29.58 18.45
CA SER A 15 2.71 29.51 19.45
C SER A 15 1.43 28.79 18.96
N GLY A 16 1.57 27.70 18.21
CA GLY A 16 0.51 26.73 17.90
C GLY A 16 0.49 25.63 18.94
N SER A 17 -0.67 25.08 19.28
CA SER A 17 -0.74 23.94 20.18
C SER A 17 0.09 22.78 19.62
N ALA A 18 0.70 21.94 20.48
CA ALA A 18 1.48 20.77 20.06
C ALA A 18 0.68 19.79 19.15
N ALA A 19 -0.64 19.95 19.10
CA ALA A 19 -1.56 19.20 18.26
C ALA A 19 -1.48 19.58 16.76
N ASP A 20 -0.96 20.76 16.41
CA ASP A 20 -0.93 21.28 15.04
C ASP A 20 0.43 21.14 14.34
N ALA A 21 1.47 20.69 15.06
CA ALA A 21 2.80 20.51 14.49
C ALA A 21 2.82 19.36 13.47
N GLU A 22 3.42 19.60 12.29
CA GLU A 22 3.68 18.54 11.30
C GLU A 22 4.77 17.59 11.78
N GLY A 23 4.61 16.31 11.46
CA GLY A 23 5.61 15.29 11.75
C GLY A 23 5.13 14.23 12.72
N TYR A 24 6.11 13.52 13.30
CA TYR A 24 5.86 12.43 14.24
C TYR A 24 5.70 12.91 15.67
N ALA A 25 4.74 12.33 16.37
CA ALA A 25 4.54 12.51 17.81
C ALA A 25 4.20 11.14 18.44
N TRP A 26 4.57 10.96 19.72
CA TRP A 26 4.17 9.80 20.51
C TRP A 26 2.99 10.15 21.41
N GLU A 27 1.97 9.32 21.38
CA GLU A 27 0.75 9.45 22.19
C GLU A 27 0.46 8.13 22.93
N GLY A 28 1.02 8.00 24.12
CA GLY A 28 0.92 6.78 24.91
C GLY A 28 1.60 5.59 24.21
N ASP A 29 0.80 4.58 23.81
CA ASP A 29 1.26 3.38 23.12
C ASP A 29 1.22 3.51 21.57
N ALA A 30 1.08 4.72 21.06
CA ALA A 30 0.95 4.95 19.62
C ALA A 30 1.96 5.99 19.13
N VAL A 31 2.36 5.84 17.87
CA VAL A 31 2.98 6.89 17.09
C VAL A 31 1.92 7.51 16.18
N VAL A 32 1.94 8.83 16.08
CA VAL A 32 1.03 9.61 15.24
C VAL A 32 1.86 10.50 14.32
N TRP A 33 1.58 10.42 13.03
CA TRP A 33 2.08 11.39 12.06
C TRP A 33 0.95 12.36 11.72
N ARG A 34 1.29 13.66 11.62
CA ARG A 34 0.33 14.71 11.22
C ARG A 34 0.90 15.49 10.04
N GLY A 35 0.04 15.81 9.08
CA GLY A 35 0.43 16.61 7.91
C GLY A 35 -0.61 16.54 6.80
N GLY A 36 -0.14 16.69 5.56
CA GLY A 36 -0.96 16.60 4.37
C GLY A 36 -0.14 16.19 3.14
N PHE A 37 -0.78 15.54 2.19
CA PHE A 37 -0.19 15.30 0.88
C PHE A 37 -0.55 16.45 -0.05
N GLU A 38 0.44 17.04 -0.70
CA GLU A 38 0.23 17.99 -1.77
C GLU A 38 0.07 17.28 -3.12
N GLN A 39 -0.45 17.97 -4.14
CA GLN A 39 -0.61 17.39 -5.48
C GLN A 39 0.71 16.86 -6.06
N ILE A 40 1.84 17.48 -5.71
CA ILE A 40 3.15 17.00 -6.16
C ILE A 40 3.46 15.61 -5.61
N HIS A 41 3.10 15.32 -4.34
CA HIS A 41 3.28 14.00 -3.74
C HIS A 41 2.43 12.95 -4.46
N VAL A 42 1.17 13.29 -4.80
CA VAL A 42 0.29 12.42 -5.60
C VAL A 42 0.88 12.14 -6.99
N ASN A 43 1.40 13.16 -7.66
CA ASN A 43 2.03 12.99 -8.97
C ASN A 43 3.27 12.09 -8.91
N VAL A 44 4.12 12.27 -7.89
CA VAL A 44 5.32 11.44 -7.69
C VAL A 44 4.92 9.98 -7.39
N ALA A 45 3.89 9.75 -6.55
CA ALA A 45 3.37 8.40 -6.29
C ALA A 45 2.89 7.72 -7.59
N ARG A 46 2.08 8.42 -8.40
CA ARG A 46 1.60 7.92 -9.69
C ARG A 46 2.74 7.52 -10.62
N PHE A 47 3.74 8.40 -10.75
CA PHE A 47 4.86 8.16 -11.67
C PHE A 47 5.78 7.04 -11.18
N SER A 48 5.93 6.87 -9.86
CA SER A 48 6.73 5.78 -9.31
C SER A 48 6.11 4.41 -9.49
N THR A 49 4.78 4.33 -9.61
CA THR A 49 4.01 3.08 -9.74
C THR A 49 3.35 2.89 -11.10
N ASP A 50 3.53 3.83 -12.05
CA ASP A 50 2.80 3.90 -13.32
C ASP A 50 1.27 3.87 -13.15
N ASP A 51 0.76 4.47 -12.09
CA ASP A 51 -0.68 4.58 -11.87
C ASP A 51 -1.27 5.69 -12.75
N PHE A 52 -2.03 5.30 -13.77
CA PHE A 52 -2.68 6.23 -14.68
C PHE A 52 -4.18 6.42 -14.40
N ASN A 53 -4.65 6.02 -13.23
CA ASN A 53 -6.04 6.17 -12.84
C ASN A 53 -6.44 7.67 -12.88
N PRO A 54 -7.52 8.04 -13.61
CA PRO A 54 -7.94 9.42 -13.74
C PRO A 54 -8.32 10.10 -12.42
N PHE A 55 -8.66 9.36 -11.37
CA PHE A 55 -8.92 9.93 -10.05
C PHE A 55 -7.73 10.68 -9.44
N HIS A 56 -6.51 10.27 -9.77
CA HIS A 56 -5.29 10.87 -9.22
C HIS A 56 -4.72 11.98 -10.12
N ASP A 57 -5.26 12.14 -11.34
CA ASP A 57 -4.75 13.07 -12.34
C ASP A 57 -5.40 14.46 -12.17
N PRO A 58 -4.60 15.53 -11.96
CA PRO A 58 -5.13 16.88 -11.69
C PRO A 58 -5.95 17.47 -12.85
N GLY A 59 -5.80 16.96 -14.08
CA GLY A 59 -6.56 17.38 -15.25
C GLY A 59 -7.76 16.48 -15.58
N LYS A 60 -7.62 15.18 -15.32
CA LYS A 60 -8.58 14.17 -15.81
C LYS A 60 -9.72 13.87 -14.84
N TRP A 61 -9.54 14.05 -13.54
CA TRP A 61 -10.55 13.73 -12.52
C TRP A 61 -11.93 14.37 -12.78
N ARG A 62 -11.97 15.57 -13.40
CA ARG A 62 -13.21 16.28 -13.75
C ARG A 62 -14.03 15.61 -14.84
N ARG A 63 -13.41 14.70 -15.60
CA ARG A 63 -14.07 13.98 -16.70
C ARG A 63 -14.78 12.71 -16.23
N ILE A 64 -14.58 12.31 -14.98
CA ILE A 64 -15.18 11.12 -14.40
C ILE A 64 -16.68 11.38 -14.18
N ALA A 65 -17.52 10.56 -14.78
CA ALA A 65 -18.97 10.70 -14.68
C ALA A 65 -19.46 10.46 -13.25
N GLY A 66 -20.31 11.35 -12.76
CA GLY A 66 -20.87 11.23 -11.41
C GLY A 66 -19.86 11.40 -10.28
N ASN A 67 -18.68 11.95 -10.55
CA ASN A 67 -17.66 12.15 -9.53
C ASN A 67 -18.11 13.18 -8.48
N PRO A 68 -18.30 12.76 -7.20
CA PRO A 68 -18.73 13.64 -6.12
C PRO A 68 -17.57 14.41 -5.47
N PHE A 69 -16.31 14.08 -5.84
CA PHE A 69 -15.15 14.62 -5.15
C PHE A 69 -14.77 16.01 -5.68
N ALA A 70 -14.30 16.87 -4.79
CA ALA A 70 -13.94 18.25 -5.11
C ALA A 70 -12.56 18.40 -5.78
N GLY A 71 -11.79 17.31 -5.89
CA GLY A 71 -10.42 17.30 -6.41
C GLY A 71 -9.97 15.92 -6.84
N PRO A 72 -8.71 15.79 -7.30
CA PRO A 72 -8.07 14.49 -7.46
C PRO A 72 -7.91 13.82 -6.10
N LEU A 73 -7.73 12.50 -6.09
CA LEU A 73 -7.58 11.71 -4.87
C LEU A 73 -6.11 11.36 -4.60
N VAL A 74 -5.76 11.25 -3.33
CA VAL A 74 -4.52 10.61 -2.87
C VAL A 74 -4.60 9.12 -3.16
N LEU A 75 -3.47 8.48 -3.51
CA LEU A 75 -3.43 7.04 -3.76
C LEU A 75 -3.55 6.25 -2.44
N GLY A 76 -4.28 5.13 -2.49
CA GLY A 76 -4.34 4.21 -1.35
C GLY A 76 -2.96 3.72 -0.93
N PHE A 77 -2.15 3.25 -1.88
CA PHE A 77 -0.79 2.78 -1.61
C PHE A 77 0.15 3.86 -1.07
N GLN A 78 -0.11 5.15 -1.34
CA GLN A 78 0.64 6.27 -0.77
C GLN A 78 0.38 6.39 0.74
N CYS A 79 -0.89 6.27 1.17
CA CYS A 79 -1.24 6.22 2.59
C CYS A 79 -0.65 4.98 3.27
N GLU A 80 -0.67 3.83 2.59
CA GLU A 80 -0.17 2.57 3.11
C GLU A 80 1.36 2.59 3.30
N ALA A 81 2.11 3.21 2.38
CA ALA A 81 3.54 3.42 2.51
C ALA A 81 3.91 4.33 3.71
N LEU A 82 3.10 5.37 3.97
CA LEU A 82 3.24 6.17 5.18
C LEU A 82 3.01 5.32 6.45
N ILE A 83 2.04 4.40 6.42
CA ILE A 83 1.76 3.51 7.56
C ILE A 83 2.93 2.54 7.79
N GLU A 84 3.52 1.96 6.75
CA GLU A 84 4.71 1.12 6.86
C GLU A 84 5.84 1.87 7.56
N ASN A 85 6.12 3.09 7.10
CA ASN A 85 7.14 3.95 7.70
C ASN A 85 6.77 4.35 9.16
N LEU A 86 5.49 4.57 9.46
CA LEU A 86 5.02 4.92 10.80
C LEU A 86 5.27 3.78 11.80
N ILE A 87 5.08 2.53 11.40
CA ILE A 87 5.34 1.36 12.25
C ILE A 87 6.83 1.26 12.59
N ALA A 88 7.72 1.57 11.64
CA ALA A 88 9.16 1.59 11.87
C ALA A 88 9.60 2.65 12.92
N HIS A 89 8.76 3.65 13.18
CA HIS A 89 8.99 4.69 14.19
C HIS A 89 8.36 4.38 15.57
N LEU A 90 7.73 3.21 15.74
CA LEU A 90 7.22 2.81 17.05
C LEU A 90 8.38 2.58 18.05
N PRO A 91 8.27 3.03 19.30
CA PRO A 91 9.34 2.85 20.29
C PRO A 91 9.72 1.39 20.54
N ASN A 92 8.74 0.48 20.44
CA ASN A 92 8.93 -0.95 20.64
C ASN A 92 9.26 -1.70 19.33
N HIS A 93 9.50 -0.99 18.22
CA HIS A 93 9.82 -1.63 16.93
C HIS A 93 11.07 -2.53 16.98
N PRO A 94 12.18 -2.16 17.65
CA PRO A 94 13.34 -3.06 17.76
C PRO A 94 13.02 -4.38 18.46
N GLU A 95 12.21 -4.37 19.51
CA GLU A 95 11.78 -5.59 20.21
C GLU A 95 10.78 -6.39 19.39
N ASP A 96 9.95 -5.73 18.57
CA ASP A 96 9.06 -6.40 17.63
C ASP A 96 9.83 -7.09 16.52
N GLU A 97 10.91 -6.47 16.01
CA GLU A 97 11.81 -7.10 15.05
C GLU A 97 12.56 -8.31 15.65
N ALA A 98 13.06 -8.17 16.90
CA ALA A 98 13.69 -9.28 17.60
C ALA A 98 12.73 -10.46 17.82
N PHE A 99 11.51 -10.19 18.28
CA PHE A 99 10.47 -11.20 18.45
C PHE A 99 10.09 -11.85 17.11
N ALA A 100 9.94 -11.06 16.05
CA ALA A 100 9.62 -11.58 14.73
C ALA A 100 10.73 -12.48 14.18
N ALA A 101 12.00 -12.13 14.38
CA ALA A 101 13.13 -12.97 13.99
C ALA A 101 13.18 -14.27 14.79
N GLU A 102 12.98 -14.21 16.11
CA GLU A 102 12.94 -15.39 17.00
C GLU A 102 11.81 -16.36 16.62
N GLN A 103 10.64 -15.83 16.33
CA GLN A 103 9.44 -16.63 15.99
C GLN A 103 9.30 -16.94 14.49
N GLY A 104 10.26 -16.52 13.66
CA GLY A 104 10.24 -16.77 12.21
C GLY A 104 9.07 -16.11 11.49
N LEU A 105 8.62 -14.92 11.93
CA LEU A 105 7.49 -14.20 11.34
C LEU A 105 7.90 -13.58 10.01
N ALA A 106 7.88 -14.37 8.93
CA ALA A 106 8.37 -13.97 7.61
C ALA A 106 7.38 -13.18 6.76
N TRP A 107 6.10 -13.19 7.14
CA TRP A 107 5.04 -12.52 6.42
C TRP A 107 4.53 -11.29 7.16
N THR A 108 4.33 -10.18 6.41
CA THR A 108 3.63 -8.99 6.87
C THR A 108 2.32 -8.86 6.10
N HIS A 109 1.19 -8.83 6.81
CA HIS A 109 -0.14 -8.68 6.23
C HIS A 109 -0.67 -7.28 6.50
N TYR A 110 -1.04 -6.58 5.44
CA TYR A 110 -1.66 -5.27 5.45
C TYR A 110 -3.15 -5.47 5.10
N GLU A 111 -4.03 -5.21 6.06
CA GLU A 111 -5.47 -5.37 5.92
C GLU A 111 -6.14 -4.01 6.13
N PHE A 112 -6.48 -3.32 5.04
CA PHE A 112 -7.01 -1.97 5.08
C PHE A 112 -8.37 -1.86 4.43
N THR A 113 -9.23 -1.04 5.03
CA THR A 113 -10.50 -0.59 4.47
C THR A 113 -10.42 0.92 4.25
N PHE A 114 -10.71 1.35 3.03
CA PHE A 114 -10.84 2.76 2.67
C PHE A 114 -12.26 3.22 3.02
N VAL A 115 -12.37 4.18 3.92
CA VAL A 115 -13.66 4.65 4.46
C VAL A 115 -14.11 5.91 3.74
N SER A 116 -13.18 6.84 3.49
CA SER A 116 -13.45 8.04 2.74
C SER A 116 -12.23 8.48 1.93
N PRO A 117 -12.41 9.26 0.85
CA PRO A 117 -11.29 9.77 0.07
C PRO A 117 -10.46 10.76 0.87
N LEU A 118 -9.18 10.88 0.50
CA LEU A 118 -8.30 11.95 0.94
C LEU A 118 -7.91 12.78 -0.29
N LEU A 119 -8.00 14.10 -0.18
CA LEU A 119 -7.63 15.01 -1.27
C LEU A 119 -6.27 15.65 -0.98
N PRO A 120 -5.50 16.02 -2.02
CA PRO A 120 -4.32 16.85 -1.85
C PRO A 120 -4.65 18.17 -1.13
N GLY A 121 -3.80 18.57 -0.20
CA GLY A 121 -4.01 19.76 0.64
C GLY A 121 -4.85 19.53 1.90
N GLU A 122 -5.55 18.39 2.03
CA GLU A 122 -6.24 18.06 3.28
C GLU A 122 -5.25 17.65 4.37
N ARG A 123 -5.46 18.20 5.58
CA ARG A 123 -4.72 17.81 6.79
C ARG A 123 -5.29 16.53 7.36
N PHE A 124 -4.42 15.58 7.71
CA PHE A 124 -4.81 14.32 8.33
C PHE A 124 -3.81 13.87 9.40
N ALA A 125 -4.24 12.92 10.21
CA ALA A 125 -3.40 12.19 11.14
C ALA A 125 -3.41 10.71 10.78
N ALA A 126 -2.23 10.10 10.69
CA ALA A 126 -2.04 8.65 10.60
C ALA A 126 -1.54 8.14 11.96
N ARG A 127 -2.19 7.14 12.53
CA ARG A 127 -1.88 6.57 13.83
C ARG A 127 -1.63 5.08 13.74
N ALA A 128 -0.49 4.64 14.30
CA ALA A 128 -0.20 3.24 14.54
C ALA A 128 -0.03 3.00 16.04
N ARG A 129 -0.77 2.04 16.59
CA ARG A 129 -0.59 1.61 17.99
C ARG A 129 0.46 0.51 18.06
N ALA A 130 1.19 0.49 19.18
CA ALA A 130 2.21 -0.50 19.47
C ALA A 130 1.74 -1.93 19.24
N GLY A 131 2.65 -2.77 18.77
CA GLY A 131 2.38 -4.15 18.40
C GLY A 131 1.90 -4.98 19.59
N ARG A 132 0.81 -5.72 19.40
CA ARG A 132 0.37 -6.75 20.34
C ARG A 132 1.03 -8.06 19.96
N ARG A 133 2.02 -8.50 20.74
CA ARG A 133 2.72 -9.77 20.55
C ARG A 133 1.88 -10.91 21.13
N GLN A 134 1.74 -11.99 20.37
CA GLN A 134 1.12 -13.25 20.79
C GLN A 134 2.11 -14.37 20.56
N GLN A 135 2.35 -15.22 21.56
CA GLN A 135 3.27 -16.37 21.45
C GLN A 135 2.54 -17.66 21.08
N ALA A 136 1.38 -17.92 21.66
CA ALA A 136 0.62 -19.16 21.44
C ALA A 136 -0.86 -18.85 21.16
N PRO A 137 -1.58 -19.73 20.42
CA PRO A 137 -1.10 -20.95 19.75
C PRO A 137 -0.28 -20.65 18.48
N THR A 138 -0.47 -19.49 17.84
CA THR A 138 0.23 -19.07 16.62
C THR A 138 0.94 -17.75 16.89
N PRO A 139 2.28 -17.74 16.87
CA PRO A 139 3.03 -16.50 17.08
C PRO A 139 2.65 -15.41 16.08
N SER A 140 2.46 -14.19 16.56
CA SER A 140 2.12 -13.04 15.72
C SER A 140 2.37 -11.71 16.41
N ILE A 141 2.46 -10.65 15.61
CA ILE A 141 2.42 -9.26 16.06
C ILE A 141 1.29 -8.56 15.29
N ALA A 142 0.47 -7.76 15.97
CA ALA A 142 -0.61 -7.02 15.31
C ALA A 142 -0.61 -5.55 15.74
N TYR A 143 -0.57 -4.65 14.75
CA TYR A 143 -0.64 -3.20 14.91
C TYR A 143 -2.02 -2.71 14.44
N ARG A 144 -2.65 -1.84 15.22
CA ARG A 144 -3.91 -1.22 14.82
C ARG A 144 -3.64 0.14 14.18
N ILE A 145 -4.28 0.35 13.02
CA ILE A 145 -4.05 1.52 12.17
C ILE A 145 -5.33 2.33 12.03
N LEU A 146 -5.18 3.66 12.05
CA LEU A 146 -6.23 4.62 11.73
C LEU A 146 -5.62 5.83 11.03
N VAL A 147 -6.13 6.17 9.86
CA VAL A 147 -5.89 7.45 9.17
C VAL A 147 -7.19 8.23 9.18
N ARG A 148 -7.15 9.48 9.60
CA ARG A 148 -8.33 10.34 9.65
C ARG A 148 -8.00 11.81 9.40
N THR A 149 -8.93 12.53 8.80
CA THR A 149 -8.97 14.01 8.87
C THR A 149 -9.60 14.44 10.20
N VAL A 150 -9.78 15.73 10.42
CA VAL A 150 -10.48 16.23 11.62
C VAL A 150 -11.90 15.63 11.69
N ASP A 151 -12.58 15.58 10.54
CA ASP A 151 -14.02 15.31 10.50
C ASP A 151 -14.37 13.84 10.23
N ARG A 152 -13.49 13.07 9.54
CA ARG A 152 -13.83 11.73 9.08
C ARG A 152 -12.67 10.75 9.09
N PRO A 153 -12.92 9.43 9.26
CA PRO A 153 -11.94 8.40 9.00
C PRO A 153 -11.68 8.31 7.48
N VAL A 154 -10.42 8.09 7.11
CA VAL A 154 -9.97 7.89 5.73
C VAL A 154 -9.67 6.41 5.47
N LEU A 155 -8.87 5.81 6.35
CA LEU A 155 -8.46 4.42 6.26
C LEU A 155 -8.40 3.82 7.66
N THR A 156 -8.84 2.57 7.79
CA THR A 156 -8.71 1.81 9.04
C THR A 156 -8.27 0.39 8.74
N GLY A 157 -7.59 -0.23 9.69
CA GLY A 157 -7.18 -1.62 9.53
C GLY A 157 -6.13 -2.09 10.50
N PHE A 158 -5.42 -3.12 10.06
CA PHE A 158 -4.38 -3.77 10.84
C PHE A 158 -3.17 -4.08 9.96
N VAL A 159 -1.99 -4.06 10.59
CA VAL A 159 -0.80 -4.70 10.04
C VAL A 159 -0.46 -5.87 10.96
N ARG A 160 -0.29 -7.06 10.40
CA ARG A 160 -0.04 -8.28 11.18
C ARG A 160 1.19 -9.02 10.64
N ARG A 161 2.08 -9.44 11.53
CA ARG A 161 3.21 -10.29 11.17
C ARG A 161 2.94 -11.73 11.61
N THR A 162 3.21 -12.70 10.73
CA THR A 162 2.98 -14.13 10.94
C THR A 162 4.10 -14.96 10.32
N ALA A 163 4.23 -16.23 10.74
CA ALA A 163 5.21 -17.15 10.14
C ALA A 163 4.80 -17.58 8.73
N GLU A 164 3.49 -17.77 8.50
CA GLU A 164 2.93 -18.24 7.24
C GLU A 164 2.01 -17.20 6.60
N SER A 165 1.79 -17.32 5.29
CA SER A 165 0.80 -16.49 4.61
C SER A 165 -0.60 -16.80 5.09
N LEU A 166 -1.40 -15.74 5.32
CA LEU A 166 -2.84 -15.84 5.56
C LEU A 166 -3.64 -16.03 4.27
N ASN A 167 -3.00 -15.84 3.09
CA ASN A 167 -3.58 -16.05 1.78
C ASN A 167 -3.05 -17.37 1.20
N ALA A 168 -3.94 -18.22 0.70
CA ALA A 168 -3.57 -19.50 0.10
C ALA A 168 -3.30 -19.43 -1.41
N LEU A 169 -3.30 -18.22 -2.01
CA LEU A 169 -3.14 -18.02 -3.45
C LEU A 169 -1.72 -18.38 -3.91
N THR A 170 -1.60 -19.18 -4.97
CA THR A 170 -0.33 -19.61 -5.55
C THR A 170 -0.29 -19.39 -7.05
N LEU A 171 0.90 -19.51 -7.67
CA LEU A 171 1.01 -19.45 -9.13
C LEU A 171 0.22 -20.57 -9.85
N ALA A 172 0.01 -21.70 -9.20
CA ALA A 172 -0.81 -22.78 -9.72
C ALA A 172 -2.27 -22.36 -9.94
N ASP A 173 -2.74 -21.34 -9.22
CA ASP A 173 -4.07 -20.75 -9.40
C ASP A 173 -4.16 -19.85 -10.63
N SER A 174 -3.02 -19.48 -11.23
CA SER A 174 -2.94 -18.73 -12.47
C SER A 174 -2.81 -19.63 -13.70
N ALA A 175 -3.11 -19.08 -14.87
CA ALA A 175 -2.96 -19.80 -16.14
C ALA A 175 -1.53 -19.75 -16.71
N PHE A 176 -0.54 -19.27 -15.93
CA PHE A 176 0.84 -19.08 -16.39
C PHE A 176 1.76 -20.22 -15.94
N ALA A 177 2.61 -20.68 -16.85
CA ALA A 177 3.65 -21.64 -16.56
C ALA A 177 4.92 -20.94 -16.07
N ARG A 178 5.75 -21.64 -15.33
CA ARG A 178 7.11 -21.20 -14.96
C ARG A 178 8.12 -21.56 -16.06
N PRO A 179 9.18 -20.75 -16.23
CA PRO A 179 9.44 -19.49 -15.51
C PRO A 179 8.66 -18.32 -16.17
N LEU A 180 8.17 -17.40 -15.36
CA LEU A 180 7.45 -16.22 -15.83
C LEU A 180 8.33 -15.30 -16.70
N SER A 181 9.64 -15.39 -16.54
CA SER A 181 10.62 -14.63 -17.35
C SER A 181 10.57 -14.98 -18.85
N GLU A 182 10.05 -16.13 -19.24
CA GLU A 182 9.87 -16.55 -20.64
C GLU A 182 8.56 -16.04 -21.26
N ALA A 183 7.62 -15.58 -20.43
CA ALA A 183 6.39 -14.99 -20.92
C ALA A 183 6.62 -13.62 -21.54
N PRO A 184 5.78 -13.14 -22.48
CA PRO A 184 5.79 -11.75 -22.93
C PRO A 184 5.59 -10.76 -21.78
N ASP A 185 6.02 -9.50 -21.97
CA ASP A 185 5.90 -8.44 -20.94
C ASP A 185 4.45 -8.14 -20.55
N ARG A 186 3.51 -8.44 -21.44
CA ARG A 186 2.06 -8.35 -21.22
C ARG A 186 1.39 -9.56 -21.86
N LEU A 187 0.56 -10.24 -21.09
CA LEU A 187 -0.18 -11.40 -21.59
C LEU A 187 -1.47 -11.62 -20.78
N SER A 188 -2.61 -11.72 -21.49
CA SER A 188 -3.89 -12.14 -20.91
C SER A 188 -4.11 -13.61 -21.18
N ARG A 189 -4.40 -14.42 -20.15
CA ARG A 189 -4.71 -15.85 -20.27
C ARG A 189 -5.56 -16.34 -19.10
N GLY A 190 -6.67 -17.04 -19.39
CA GLY A 190 -7.47 -17.72 -18.36
C GLY A 190 -8.01 -16.80 -17.25
N GLY A 191 -8.43 -15.58 -17.59
CA GLY A 191 -8.91 -14.61 -16.61
C GLY A 191 -7.81 -13.89 -15.83
N TRP A 192 -6.55 -14.16 -16.14
CA TRP A 192 -5.40 -13.49 -15.54
C TRP A 192 -4.70 -12.59 -16.56
N PHE A 193 -4.07 -11.52 -16.05
CA PHE A 193 -3.21 -10.63 -16.81
C PHE A 193 -1.84 -10.58 -16.15
N LEU A 194 -0.80 -10.84 -16.94
CA LEU A 194 0.60 -10.70 -16.54
C LEU A 194 1.15 -9.40 -17.09
N LYS A 195 1.86 -8.65 -16.23
CA LYS A 195 2.68 -7.49 -16.60
C LYS A 195 4.06 -7.64 -15.98
N ARG A 196 5.11 -7.38 -16.80
CA ARG A 196 6.49 -7.27 -16.30
C ARG A 196 6.83 -5.83 -15.98
N LYS A 197 7.46 -5.62 -14.83
CA LYS A 197 8.11 -4.38 -14.39
C LYS A 197 9.52 -4.70 -13.93
N PHE A 198 10.25 -3.70 -13.46
CA PHE A 198 11.57 -3.86 -12.87
C PHE A 198 11.64 -3.14 -11.52
N ALA A 199 12.30 -3.77 -10.54
CA ALA A 199 12.61 -3.13 -9.27
C ALA A 199 13.60 -1.98 -9.51
N SER A 200 13.14 -0.74 -9.40
CA SER A 200 13.99 0.45 -9.57
C SER A 200 14.17 1.14 -8.23
N THR A 201 15.43 1.32 -7.79
CA THR A 201 15.73 2.10 -6.57
C THR A 201 15.23 3.54 -6.70
N GLY A 202 15.31 4.15 -7.90
CA GLY A 202 14.78 5.49 -8.16
C GLY A 202 13.27 5.56 -7.98
N HIS A 203 12.52 4.58 -8.50
CA HIS A 203 11.06 4.53 -8.31
C HIS A 203 10.69 4.25 -6.85
N ALA A 204 11.42 3.35 -6.16
CA ALA A 204 11.16 3.08 -4.74
C ALA A 204 11.47 4.30 -3.85
N LYS A 205 12.54 5.04 -4.12
CA LYS A 205 12.83 6.32 -3.44
C LYS A 205 11.73 7.36 -3.68
N ASN A 206 11.24 7.48 -4.92
CA ASN A 206 10.13 8.37 -5.25
C ASN A 206 8.84 7.93 -4.55
N PHE A 207 8.57 6.62 -4.48
CA PHE A 207 7.42 6.07 -3.76
C PHE A 207 7.47 6.45 -2.28
N LEU A 208 8.62 6.29 -1.61
CA LEU A 208 8.82 6.71 -0.21
C LEU A 208 8.66 8.22 -0.04
N ALA A 209 9.34 9.02 -0.88
CA ALA A 209 9.25 10.48 -0.80
C ALA A 209 7.82 10.97 -1.01
N SER A 210 7.06 10.36 -1.92
CA SER A 210 5.65 10.67 -2.13
C SER A 210 4.77 10.36 -0.91
N ALA A 211 5.17 9.38 -0.11
CA ALA A 211 4.53 9.00 1.14
C ALA A 211 5.06 9.77 2.36
N LEU A 212 5.87 10.82 2.14
CA LEU A 212 6.47 11.65 3.20
C LEU A 212 7.41 10.86 4.14
N ALA A 213 7.91 9.73 3.65
CA ALA A 213 8.96 8.95 4.30
C ALA A 213 10.33 9.40 3.79
N ASN A 214 11.37 9.33 4.65
CA ASN A 214 12.71 9.66 4.23
C ASN A 214 13.35 8.48 3.47
N PRO A 215 13.66 8.60 2.16
CA PRO A 215 14.26 7.49 1.41
C PRO A 215 15.64 7.07 1.93
N ALA A 216 16.36 7.94 2.64
CA ALA A 216 17.67 7.62 3.20
C ALA A 216 17.61 6.57 4.33
N ASP A 217 16.45 6.34 4.95
CA ASP A 217 16.29 5.29 5.96
C ASP A 217 16.33 3.89 5.31
N TRP A 218 16.02 3.80 4.00
CA TRP A 218 15.92 2.58 3.22
C TRP A 218 17.09 2.38 2.25
N PHE A 219 17.58 3.48 1.66
CA PHE A 219 18.58 3.45 0.61
C PHE A 219 19.77 4.33 0.96
N ASP A 220 20.94 3.72 0.97
CA ASP A 220 22.24 4.37 1.01
C ASP A 220 23.23 3.49 0.24
N GLU A 221 23.34 3.74 -1.05
CA GLU A 221 24.16 2.93 -1.95
C GLU A 221 25.66 3.04 -1.61
N LEU A 222 26.09 4.17 -1.03
CA LEU A 222 27.48 4.35 -0.61
C LEU A 222 27.84 3.45 0.58
N GLU A 223 26.89 3.21 1.47
CA GLU A 223 27.00 2.31 2.61
C GLU A 223 26.49 0.88 2.30
N GLY A 224 26.20 0.60 1.03
CA GLY A 224 25.72 -0.72 0.59
C GLY A 224 24.30 -1.07 1.04
N ARG A 225 23.52 -0.09 1.54
CA ARG A 225 22.14 -0.29 1.96
C ARG A 225 21.19 -0.08 0.79
N VAL A 226 20.53 -1.15 0.38
CA VAL A 226 19.48 -1.13 -0.65
C VAL A 226 18.33 -1.99 -0.17
N ASN A 227 17.38 -1.38 0.54
CA ASN A 227 16.21 -2.04 1.10
C ASN A 227 14.95 -1.49 0.43
N PHE A 228 14.26 -2.34 -0.33
CA PHE A 228 12.97 -1.97 -0.87
C PHE A 228 11.90 -2.03 0.24
N PRO A 229 10.98 -1.03 0.31
CA PRO A 229 9.85 -1.12 1.24
C PRO A 229 8.95 -2.31 0.88
N ASP A 230 8.36 -2.93 1.89
CA ASP A 230 7.48 -4.10 1.72
C ASP A 230 6.33 -3.80 0.74
N LEU A 231 5.78 -2.58 0.80
CA LEU A 231 4.63 -2.18 -0.03
C LEU A 231 4.98 -1.65 -1.42
N PHE A 232 6.27 -1.45 -1.75
CA PHE A 232 6.63 -0.98 -3.10
C PHE A 232 6.29 -1.99 -4.20
N PRO A 233 6.65 -3.29 -4.11
CA PRO A 233 6.27 -4.27 -5.12
C PRO A 233 4.74 -4.44 -5.27
N PRO A 234 3.94 -4.54 -4.20
CA PRO A 234 2.48 -4.56 -4.31
C PRO A 234 1.88 -3.29 -4.90
N ALA A 235 2.45 -2.11 -4.65
CA ALA A 235 1.95 -0.85 -5.21
C ALA A 235 2.00 -0.82 -6.74
N LEU A 236 2.90 -1.57 -7.36
CA LEU A 236 2.95 -1.75 -8.81
C LEU A 236 1.74 -2.52 -9.36
N LEU A 237 0.94 -3.19 -8.51
CA LEU A 237 -0.29 -3.87 -8.94
C LEU A 237 -1.32 -2.89 -9.49
N SER A 238 -1.32 -1.62 -9.06
CA SER A 238 -2.21 -0.59 -9.62
C SER A 238 -2.09 -0.50 -11.13
N CYS A 239 -0.86 -0.42 -11.67
CA CYS A 239 -0.68 -0.32 -13.11
C CYS A 239 -1.11 -1.60 -13.85
N ALA A 240 -0.92 -2.78 -13.26
CA ALA A 240 -1.33 -4.04 -13.87
C ALA A 240 -2.87 -4.18 -13.91
N LEU A 241 -3.56 -3.78 -12.83
CA LEU A 241 -5.03 -3.73 -12.78
C LEU A 241 -5.61 -2.76 -13.80
N LEU A 242 -5.01 -1.57 -13.92
CA LEU A 242 -5.45 -0.56 -14.88
C LEU A 242 -5.23 -1.01 -16.33
N GLU A 243 -4.09 -1.61 -16.65
CA GLU A 243 -3.83 -2.16 -18.00
C GLU A 243 -4.74 -3.34 -18.33
N GLN A 244 -4.99 -4.22 -17.36
CA GLN A 244 -5.94 -5.33 -17.52
C GLN A 244 -7.35 -4.80 -17.81
N ALA A 245 -7.81 -3.81 -17.04
CA ALA A 245 -9.11 -3.18 -17.25
C ALA A 245 -9.18 -2.50 -18.63
N GLN A 246 -8.14 -1.77 -19.04
CA GLN A 246 -8.05 -1.11 -20.34
C GLN A 246 -8.08 -2.15 -21.48
N ALA A 247 -7.33 -3.25 -21.36
CA ALA A 247 -7.32 -4.33 -22.34
C ALA A 247 -8.68 -5.03 -22.47
N SER A 248 -9.48 -5.00 -21.40
CA SER A 248 -10.87 -5.52 -21.37
C SER A 248 -11.91 -4.50 -21.84
N GLY A 249 -11.49 -3.31 -22.32
CA GLY A 249 -12.39 -2.26 -22.81
C GLY A 249 -13.10 -1.46 -21.72
N HIS A 250 -12.60 -1.49 -20.49
CA HIS A 250 -13.18 -0.70 -19.39
C HIS A 250 -13.06 0.81 -19.63
N ASP A 251 -14.16 1.53 -19.49
CA ASP A 251 -14.18 3.01 -19.58
C ASP A 251 -14.04 3.63 -18.19
N PHE A 252 -12.83 4.06 -17.85
CA PHE A 252 -12.50 4.67 -16.56
C PHE A 252 -13.27 5.96 -16.26
N PHE A 253 -13.83 6.61 -17.27
CA PHE A 253 -14.60 7.84 -17.09
C PHE A 253 -16.09 7.59 -16.90
N LYS A 254 -16.66 6.58 -17.58
CA LYS A 254 -18.10 6.29 -17.52
C LYS A 254 -18.46 5.25 -16.45
N ALA A 255 -17.56 4.33 -16.16
CA ALA A 255 -17.75 3.27 -15.18
C ALA A 255 -16.63 3.26 -14.12
N PRO A 256 -16.38 4.38 -13.43
CA PRO A 256 -15.25 4.51 -12.51
C PRO A 256 -15.36 3.56 -11.33
N LEU A 257 -14.21 2.94 -10.97
CA LEU A 257 -14.05 2.09 -9.80
C LEU A 257 -13.09 2.74 -8.82
N VAL A 258 -13.37 2.63 -7.53
CA VAL A 258 -12.51 3.09 -6.44
C VAL A 258 -12.07 1.92 -5.58
N TYR A 259 -10.90 2.02 -4.96
CA TYR A 259 -10.46 1.03 -3.98
C TYR A 259 -11.35 1.07 -2.74
N ALA A 260 -11.84 -0.09 -2.32
CA ALA A 260 -12.65 -0.27 -1.12
C ALA A 260 -11.87 -0.94 0.02
N ALA A 261 -11.02 -1.91 -0.31
CA ALA A 261 -10.15 -2.56 0.66
C ALA A 261 -8.93 -3.20 -0.02
N HIS A 262 -7.84 -3.27 0.73
CA HIS A 262 -6.67 -4.07 0.38
C HIS A 262 -6.41 -5.12 1.46
N ARG A 263 -6.06 -6.33 1.03
CA ARG A 263 -5.52 -7.41 1.84
C ARG A 263 -4.26 -7.92 1.17
N ILE A 264 -3.11 -7.50 1.67
CA ILE A 264 -1.81 -7.74 1.04
C ILE A 264 -0.95 -8.51 2.03
N GLY A 265 -0.49 -9.70 1.64
CA GLY A 265 0.54 -10.45 2.35
C GLY A 265 1.87 -10.29 1.64
N VAL A 266 2.89 -9.82 2.34
CA VAL A 266 4.24 -9.59 1.81
C VAL A 266 5.21 -10.55 2.48
N GLN A 267 6.02 -11.23 1.68
CA GLN A 267 7.11 -12.09 2.15
C GLN A 267 8.35 -11.22 2.37
N GLY A 268 8.50 -10.70 3.57
CA GLY A 268 9.53 -9.71 3.91
C GLY A 268 10.96 -10.13 3.55
N PRO A 269 11.44 -11.35 3.86
CA PRO A 269 12.75 -11.83 3.41
C PRO A 269 12.95 -11.79 1.89
N ALA A 270 11.92 -12.09 1.10
CA ALA A 270 12.00 -12.03 -0.36
C ALA A 270 12.09 -10.59 -0.89
N VAL A 271 11.37 -9.65 -0.27
CA VAL A 271 11.46 -8.23 -0.63
C VAL A 271 12.83 -7.66 -0.24
N ARG A 272 13.35 -7.98 0.95
CA ARG A 272 14.71 -7.57 1.36
C ARG A 272 15.82 -8.12 0.46
N ALA A 273 15.57 -9.24 -0.21
CA ALA A 273 16.50 -9.82 -1.18
C ALA A 273 16.44 -9.19 -2.57
N LEU A 274 15.48 -8.27 -2.85
CA LEU A 274 15.40 -7.56 -4.12
C LEU A 274 16.67 -6.78 -4.45
N ARG A 275 16.97 -6.73 -5.74
CA ARG A 275 18.06 -5.92 -6.29
C ARG A 275 17.53 -4.94 -7.33
N SER A 276 18.22 -3.82 -7.49
CA SER A 276 17.88 -2.86 -8.54
C SER A 276 17.92 -3.52 -9.91
N ASN A 277 16.95 -3.20 -10.75
CA ASN A 277 16.73 -3.76 -12.09
C ASN A 277 16.37 -5.26 -12.13
N GLU A 278 16.05 -5.87 -11.00
CA GLU A 278 15.49 -7.22 -10.99
C GLU A 278 14.07 -7.20 -11.61
N PRO A 279 13.73 -8.14 -12.53
CA PRO A 279 12.39 -8.19 -13.10
C PRO A 279 11.35 -8.54 -12.04
N ILE A 280 10.22 -7.83 -12.08
CA ILE A 280 9.04 -8.09 -11.26
C ILE A 280 7.89 -8.51 -12.19
N HIS A 281 7.26 -9.63 -11.89
CA HIS A 281 6.13 -10.17 -12.60
C HIS A 281 4.86 -9.95 -11.76
N LEU A 282 3.96 -9.13 -12.28
CA LEU A 282 2.68 -8.79 -11.68
C LEU A 282 1.59 -9.61 -12.36
N LEU A 283 0.90 -10.45 -11.60
CA LEU A 283 -0.24 -11.21 -12.08
C LEU A 283 -1.48 -10.69 -11.38
N VAL A 284 -2.48 -10.27 -12.15
CA VAL A 284 -3.77 -9.82 -11.62
C VAL A 284 -4.90 -10.60 -12.27
N ARG A 285 -5.86 -11.01 -11.47
CA ARG A 285 -7.07 -11.69 -11.95
C ARG A 285 -8.10 -10.65 -12.37
N THR A 286 -8.87 -10.95 -13.41
CA THR A 286 -10.05 -10.14 -13.74
C THR A 286 -10.95 -10.02 -12.52
N PRO A 287 -11.37 -8.78 -12.14
CA PRO A 287 -12.21 -8.59 -10.98
C PRO A 287 -13.54 -9.36 -11.08
N GLU A 288 -13.90 -10.06 -10.00
CA GLU A 288 -15.14 -10.81 -9.90
C GLU A 288 -16.02 -10.26 -8.77
N PRO A 289 -17.36 -10.35 -8.88
CA PRO A 289 -18.25 -9.93 -7.80
C PRO A 289 -17.94 -10.68 -6.50
N VAL A 290 -17.85 -9.93 -5.39
CA VAL A 290 -17.73 -10.53 -4.05
C VAL A 290 -19.13 -10.91 -3.58
N ALA A 291 -19.31 -12.17 -3.14
CA ALA A 291 -20.54 -12.58 -2.48
C ALA A 291 -20.76 -11.73 -1.21
N ASP A 292 -21.94 -11.15 -1.08
CA ASP A 292 -22.30 -10.35 0.10
C ASP A 292 -22.33 -11.25 1.35
N LYS A 293 -21.34 -11.09 2.22
CA LYS A 293 -21.26 -11.75 3.53
C LYS A 293 -21.63 -10.74 4.63
N GLY A 294 -22.78 -10.09 4.48
CA GLY A 294 -23.39 -9.30 5.54
C GLY A 294 -22.85 -7.89 5.72
N GLY A 295 -23.64 -6.90 5.37
CA GLY A 295 -23.61 -5.58 5.95
C GLY A 295 -22.92 -4.45 5.18
N TRP A 296 -22.41 -4.68 3.97
CA TRP A 296 -22.00 -3.57 3.10
C TRP A 296 -23.05 -3.31 2.04
N PRO A 297 -23.60 -2.10 1.94
CA PRO A 297 -24.69 -1.79 1.00
C PRO A 297 -24.25 -1.75 -0.48
N VAL A 298 -23.00 -2.14 -0.80
CA VAL A 298 -22.38 -1.89 -2.09
C VAL A 298 -21.85 -3.17 -2.70
N ALA A 299 -22.26 -3.47 -3.94
CA ALA A 299 -21.65 -4.53 -4.75
C ALA A 299 -20.14 -4.24 -4.92
N ARG A 300 -19.29 -5.15 -4.44
CA ARG A 300 -17.83 -5.07 -4.57
C ARG A 300 -17.34 -6.05 -5.61
N LEU A 301 -16.24 -5.69 -6.24
CA LEU A 301 -15.45 -6.58 -7.08
C LEU A 301 -14.17 -6.91 -6.34
N SER A 302 -13.70 -8.15 -6.45
CA SER A 302 -12.41 -8.58 -5.90
C SER A 302 -11.49 -9.02 -7.03
N SER A 303 -10.28 -8.50 -7.06
CA SER A 303 -9.19 -8.97 -7.90
C SER A 303 -8.13 -9.61 -7.02
N LEU A 304 -7.78 -10.86 -7.33
CA LEU A 304 -6.65 -11.55 -6.71
C LEU A 304 -5.38 -11.22 -7.48
N ALA A 305 -4.27 -11.09 -6.79
CA ALA A 305 -3.00 -10.75 -7.40
C ALA A 305 -1.81 -11.47 -6.75
N LEU A 306 -0.76 -11.68 -7.56
CA LEU A 306 0.51 -12.26 -7.17
C LEU A 306 1.65 -11.40 -7.69
N VAL A 307 2.68 -11.23 -6.89
CA VAL A 307 3.89 -10.49 -7.26
C VAL A 307 5.10 -11.41 -7.10
N TYR A 308 5.83 -11.62 -8.18
CA TYR A 308 7.03 -12.42 -8.21
C TYR A 308 8.23 -11.60 -8.67
N ALA A 309 9.42 -12.00 -8.26
CA ALA A 309 10.67 -11.40 -8.71
C ALA A 309 11.66 -12.42 -9.24
N GLY A 310 12.53 -11.94 -10.14
CA GLY A 310 13.65 -12.70 -10.66
C GLY A 310 13.28 -13.74 -11.70
N ARG A 311 14.28 -14.51 -12.12
CA ARG A 311 14.13 -15.60 -13.09
C ARG A 311 13.55 -16.88 -12.46
N GLU A 312 13.70 -17.01 -11.14
CA GLU A 312 13.26 -18.19 -10.37
C GLU A 312 11.84 -18.04 -9.83
N ASP A 313 11.13 -16.96 -10.21
CA ASP A 313 9.78 -16.66 -9.74
C ASP A 313 9.68 -16.69 -8.20
N ARG A 314 10.54 -15.91 -7.54
CA ARG A 314 10.48 -15.72 -6.07
C ARG A 314 9.25 -14.94 -5.69
N LEU A 315 8.34 -15.53 -4.93
CA LEU A 315 7.12 -14.87 -4.46
C LEU A 315 7.47 -13.72 -3.51
N LEU A 316 7.02 -12.52 -3.86
CA LEU A 316 7.17 -11.31 -3.03
C LEU A 316 5.90 -10.99 -2.26
N ALA A 317 4.73 -11.09 -2.93
CA ALA A 317 3.46 -10.74 -2.32
C ALA A 317 2.29 -11.48 -2.94
N GLN A 318 1.24 -11.60 -2.15
CA GLN A 318 -0.10 -12.04 -2.53
C GLN A 318 -1.09 -10.95 -2.12
N ALA A 319 -2.07 -10.64 -2.97
CA ALA A 319 -3.02 -9.58 -2.67
C ALA A 319 -4.44 -9.93 -3.10
N GLU A 320 -5.39 -9.40 -2.34
CA GLU A 320 -6.77 -9.20 -2.73
C GLU A 320 -7.05 -7.70 -2.74
N VAL A 321 -7.41 -7.17 -3.91
CA VAL A 321 -7.78 -5.76 -4.10
C VAL A 321 -9.28 -5.71 -4.33
N GLN A 322 -10.01 -5.08 -3.40
CA GLN A 322 -11.44 -4.89 -3.54
C GLN A 322 -11.75 -3.52 -4.13
N LEU A 323 -12.61 -3.51 -5.13
CA LEU A 323 -13.04 -2.35 -5.88
C LEU A 323 -14.55 -2.15 -5.69
N ALA A 324 -14.99 -0.89 -5.66
CA ALA A 324 -16.41 -0.54 -5.65
C ALA A 324 -16.72 0.41 -6.82
N PRO A 325 -17.88 0.25 -7.50
CA PRO A 325 -18.35 1.27 -8.43
C PRO A 325 -18.52 2.61 -7.69
N LEU A 326 -18.07 3.70 -8.30
CA LEU A 326 -18.20 5.03 -7.69
C LEU A 326 -19.64 5.39 -7.34
N ALA A 327 -20.60 5.00 -8.19
CA ALA A 327 -22.02 5.23 -7.95
C ALA A 327 -22.57 4.59 -6.67
N ALA A 328 -21.82 3.62 -6.12
CA ALA A 328 -22.16 2.92 -4.90
C ALA A 328 -21.43 3.50 -3.67
N TRP A 329 -20.58 4.52 -3.87
CA TRP A 329 -19.91 5.23 -2.78
C TRP A 329 -20.85 6.31 -2.23
N PRO A 330 -21.12 6.36 -0.92
CA PRO A 330 -21.98 7.38 -0.36
C PRO A 330 -21.39 8.77 -0.64
N PRO A 331 -22.22 9.76 -1.04
CA PRO A 331 -21.75 11.13 -1.19
C PRO A 331 -21.25 11.66 0.16
N PRO A 332 -20.25 12.54 0.17
CA PRO A 332 -19.76 13.16 1.41
C PRO A 332 -20.91 13.83 2.17
N GLY A 333 -21.12 13.44 3.43
CA GLY A 333 -22.14 14.05 4.31
C GLY A 333 -23.54 13.41 4.27
N SER A 334 -23.69 12.19 3.81
CA SER A 334 -24.94 11.42 3.81
C SER A 334 -25.06 10.46 5.02
N ASP A 335 -24.67 10.93 6.20
CA ASP A 335 -24.98 10.24 7.47
C ASP A 335 -26.30 10.74 8.06
#